data_ddc9b873b3069d3df14c01d17e0a08da
#
_entry.id   ddc9b873b3069d3df14c01d17e0a08da
#
_cell.length_a   1.000
_cell.length_b   1.000
_cell.length_c   1.000
_cell.angle_alpha   90.00
_cell.angle_beta   90.00
_cell.angle_gamma   90.00
#
_symmetry.space_group_name_H-M   'P 1'
#
loop_
_entity.id
_entity.type
_entity.pdbx_description
1 polymer ?
#
loop_
_entity_poly.entity_id
_entity_poly.type
_entity_poly.pdbx_seq_one_letter_code
_entity_poly.pdbx_strand_id
1 'polypeptide(L)'
;MTEKIDNEINELVAKGQKALSEFKKLDQEAIDHIVAKASVAALDQHGVLAKMAVEETGRGVFEDKATKNLFACEHVINHLRDLKTVGI
;
A
#
# COMPACT_ATOMS: atom_id res chain seq x y z
N MET A 1 -9.25 0.31 -28.97
CA MET A 1 -9.20 -0.33 -27.63
C MET A 1 -7.81 -0.37 -27.05
N THR A 2 -6.83 -0.86 -27.82
CA THR A 2 -5.43 -0.93 -27.36
C THR A 2 -4.87 0.45 -27.05
N GLU A 3 -5.12 1.44 -27.89
CA GLU A 3 -4.68 2.81 -27.70
C GLU A 3 -5.24 3.43 -26.40
N LYS A 4 -6.51 3.17 -26.10
CA LYS A 4 -7.13 3.64 -24.86
C LYS A 4 -6.47 3.04 -23.63
N ILE A 5 -6.19 1.75 -23.66
CA ILE A 5 -5.51 1.05 -22.56
C ILE A 5 -4.09 1.60 -22.39
N ASP A 6 -3.37 1.78 -23.50
CA ASP A 6 -2.01 2.35 -23.45
C ASP A 6 -2.01 3.75 -22.84
N ASN A 7 -3.00 4.57 -23.19
CA ASN A 7 -3.12 5.92 -22.64
C ASN A 7 -3.43 5.88 -21.14
N GLU A 8 -4.31 4.99 -20.70
CA GLU A 8 -4.63 4.84 -19.28
C GLU A 8 -3.41 4.42 -18.47
N ILE A 9 -2.65 3.45 -18.98
CA ILE A 9 -1.43 2.98 -18.30
C ILE A 9 -0.37 4.08 -18.29
N ASN A 10 -0.18 4.79 -19.38
CA ASN A 10 0.78 5.88 -19.45
C ASN A 10 0.44 6.99 -18.48
N GLU A 11 -0.83 7.33 -18.29
CA GLU A 11 -1.26 8.30 -17.31
C GLU A 11 -0.95 7.86 -15.89
N LEU A 12 -1.20 6.59 -15.56
CA LEU A 12 -0.89 6.04 -14.24
C LEU A 12 0.61 6.10 -13.95
N VAL A 13 1.42 5.73 -14.94
CA VAL A 13 2.88 5.76 -14.80
C VAL A 13 3.37 7.19 -14.60
N ALA A 14 2.83 8.14 -15.37
CA ALA A 14 3.20 9.55 -15.24
C ALA A 14 2.87 10.10 -13.85
N LYS A 15 1.71 9.76 -13.32
CA LYS A 15 1.32 10.15 -11.97
C LYS A 15 2.24 9.54 -10.92
N GLY A 16 2.61 8.28 -11.10
CA GLY A 16 3.54 7.59 -10.22
C GLY A 16 4.93 8.23 -10.23
N GLN A 17 5.43 8.57 -11.39
CA GLN A 17 6.73 9.22 -11.52
C GLN A 17 6.75 10.60 -10.87
N LYS A 18 5.67 11.37 -11.03
CA LYS A 18 5.55 12.68 -10.38
C LYS A 18 5.51 12.53 -8.86
N ALA A 19 4.72 11.58 -8.37
CA ALA A 19 4.64 11.30 -6.94
C ALA A 19 5.99 10.88 -6.38
N LEU A 20 6.74 10.04 -7.09
CA LEU A 20 8.07 9.62 -6.68
C LEU A 20 9.03 10.81 -6.57
N SER A 21 8.99 11.72 -7.53
CA SER A 21 9.84 12.92 -7.50
C SER A 21 9.61 13.77 -6.26
N GLU A 22 8.38 13.85 -5.80
CA GLU A 22 8.03 14.60 -4.60
C GLU A 22 8.32 13.79 -3.32
N PHE A 23 7.99 12.50 -3.35
CA PHE A 23 8.12 11.62 -2.19
C PHE A 23 9.59 11.44 -1.77
N LYS A 24 10.49 11.28 -2.72
CA LYS A 24 11.90 11.04 -2.40
C LYS A 24 12.61 12.25 -1.76
N LYS A 25 11.95 13.40 -1.70
CA LYS A 25 12.47 14.60 -1.01
C LYS A 25 12.15 14.58 0.49
N LEU A 26 11.29 13.65 0.93
CA LEU A 26 10.87 13.57 2.33
C LEU A 26 11.96 12.94 3.18
N ASP A 27 12.03 13.38 4.43
CA ASP A 27 12.96 12.82 5.41
C ASP A 27 12.34 11.59 6.11
N GLN A 28 13.12 10.95 6.96
CA GLN A 28 12.67 9.73 7.66
C GLN A 28 11.48 10.01 8.57
N GLU A 29 11.43 11.15 9.24
CA GLU A 29 10.32 11.51 10.13
C GLU A 29 9.01 11.61 9.34
N ALA A 30 9.04 12.27 8.17
CA ALA A 30 7.88 12.38 7.30
C ALA A 30 7.43 11.01 6.78
N ILE A 31 8.38 10.18 6.36
CA ILE A 31 8.08 8.82 5.87
C ILE A 31 7.47 7.98 6.99
N ASP A 32 8.04 8.01 8.18
CA ASP A 32 7.51 7.27 9.34
C ASP A 32 6.08 7.69 9.66
N HIS A 33 5.80 8.99 9.59
CA HIS A 33 4.46 9.53 9.82
C HIS A 33 3.46 9.02 8.78
N ILE A 34 3.85 9.03 7.49
CA ILE A 34 3.02 8.53 6.40
C ILE A 34 2.72 7.04 6.57
N VAL A 35 3.75 6.24 6.86
CA VAL A 35 3.60 4.80 7.06
C VAL A 35 2.69 4.51 8.25
N ALA A 36 2.85 5.23 9.35
CA ALA A 36 2.01 5.07 10.53
C ALA A 36 0.54 5.35 10.20
N LYS A 37 0.26 6.44 9.50
CA LYS A 37 -1.10 6.81 9.10
C LYS A 37 -1.70 5.81 8.12
N ALA A 38 -0.94 5.39 7.12
CA ALA A 38 -1.37 4.39 6.14
C ALA A 38 -1.68 3.06 6.81
N SER A 39 -0.86 2.65 7.78
CA SER A 39 -1.04 1.40 8.51
C SER A 39 -2.33 1.38 9.31
N VAL A 40 -2.65 2.48 9.99
CA VAL A 40 -3.90 2.60 10.76
C VAL A 40 -5.10 2.54 9.82
N ALA A 41 -5.05 3.26 8.71
CA ALA A 41 -6.13 3.25 7.72
C ALA A 41 -6.35 1.85 7.15
N ALA A 42 -5.26 1.14 6.81
CA ALA A 42 -5.34 -0.21 6.29
C ALA A 42 -5.86 -1.20 7.35
N LEU A 43 -5.43 -1.03 8.61
CA LEU A 43 -5.91 -1.86 9.72
C LEU A 43 -7.41 -1.73 9.89
N ASP A 44 -7.94 -0.50 9.85
CA ASP A 44 -9.37 -0.25 9.96
C ASP A 44 -10.17 -0.90 8.84
N GLN A 45 -9.56 -1.11 7.69
CA GLN A 45 -10.19 -1.66 6.49
C GLN A 45 -9.72 -3.07 6.14
N HIS A 46 -9.01 -3.76 7.04
CA HIS A 46 -8.40 -5.05 6.71
C HIS A 46 -9.41 -6.10 6.27
N GLY A 47 -10.58 -6.13 6.91
CA GLY A 47 -11.63 -7.08 6.56
C GLY A 47 -12.28 -6.73 5.22
N VAL A 48 -12.59 -5.45 4.99
CA VAL A 48 -13.18 -4.97 3.73
C VAL A 48 -12.24 -5.28 2.57
N LEU A 49 -10.95 -4.98 2.73
CA LEU A 49 -9.94 -5.24 1.71
C LEU A 49 -9.80 -6.73 1.41
N ALA A 50 -9.85 -7.58 2.44
CA ALA A 50 -9.80 -9.03 2.25
C ALA A 50 -11.00 -9.53 1.44
N LYS A 51 -12.20 -9.01 1.73
CA LYS A 51 -13.41 -9.37 1.00
C LYS A 51 -13.30 -8.95 -0.46
N MET A 52 -12.85 -7.73 -0.71
CA MET A 52 -12.64 -7.23 -2.08
C MET A 52 -11.63 -8.09 -2.85
N ALA A 53 -10.54 -8.48 -2.21
CA ALA A 53 -9.51 -9.30 -2.84
C ALA A 53 -10.05 -10.66 -3.25
N VAL A 54 -10.84 -11.31 -2.39
CA VAL A 54 -11.44 -12.62 -2.71
C VAL A 54 -12.47 -12.47 -3.83
N GLU A 55 -13.31 -11.46 -3.78
CA GLU A 55 -14.34 -11.23 -4.81
C GLU A 55 -13.70 -10.92 -6.17
N GLU A 56 -12.65 -10.10 -6.20
CA GLU A 56 -11.98 -9.70 -7.44
C GLU A 56 -11.24 -10.85 -8.10
N THR A 57 -10.53 -11.66 -7.32
CA THR A 57 -9.68 -12.72 -7.85
C THR A 57 -10.36 -14.09 -7.90
N GLY A 58 -11.41 -14.29 -7.13
CA GLY A 58 -12.02 -15.60 -6.93
C GLY A 58 -11.10 -16.59 -6.24
N ARG A 59 -10.07 -16.12 -5.55
CA ARG A 59 -9.06 -16.96 -4.90
C ARG A 59 -8.94 -16.64 -3.42
N GLY A 60 -8.67 -17.69 -2.67
CA GLY A 60 -8.39 -17.58 -1.25
C GLY A 60 -9.64 -17.65 -0.38
N VAL A 61 -9.41 -17.65 0.90
CA VAL A 61 -10.44 -17.71 1.93
C VAL A 61 -10.47 -16.38 2.66
N PHE A 62 -11.65 -15.80 2.82
CA PHE A 62 -11.82 -14.48 3.44
C PHE A 62 -11.12 -14.39 4.80
N GLU A 63 -11.34 -15.38 5.67
CA GLU A 63 -10.78 -15.36 7.02
C GLU A 63 -9.26 -15.34 7.03
N ASP A 64 -8.64 -16.12 6.14
CA ASP A 64 -7.17 -16.15 6.02
C ASP A 64 -6.64 -14.84 5.45
N LYS A 65 -7.31 -14.25 4.48
CA LYS A 65 -6.91 -12.96 3.91
C LYS A 65 -7.07 -11.83 4.91
N ALA A 66 -8.12 -11.84 5.71
CA ALA A 66 -8.32 -10.86 6.77
C ALA A 66 -7.22 -10.97 7.82
N THR A 67 -6.87 -12.18 8.22
CA THR A 67 -5.77 -12.44 9.18
C THR A 67 -4.44 -11.98 8.60
N LYS A 68 -4.18 -12.26 7.33
CA LYS A 68 -2.95 -11.82 6.66
C LYS A 68 -2.85 -10.30 6.64
N ASN A 69 -3.94 -9.60 6.30
CA ASN A 69 -3.98 -8.15 6.27
C ASN A 69 -3.76 -7.57 7.67
N LEU A 70 -4.39 -8.16 8.69
CA LEU A 70 -4.19 -7.74 10.07
C LEU A 70 -2.73 -7.90 10.48
N PHE A 71 -2.12 -9.04 10.15
CA PHE A 71 -0.72 -9.31 10.46
C PHE A 71 0.18 -8.25 9.81
N ALA A 72 -0.05 -7.93 8.53
CA ALA A 72 0.73 -6.94 7.83
C ALA A 72 0.59 -5.54 8.45
N CYS A 73 -0.63 -5.13 8.78
CA CYS A 73 -0.89 -3.78 9.28
C CYS A 73 -0.48 -3.59 10.73
N GLU A 74 -0.43 -4.64 11.52
CA GLU A 74 -0.13 -4.55 12.95
C GLU A 74 1.27 -5.06 13.26
N HIS A 75 1.55 -6.33 12.96
CA HIS A 75 2.80 -6.97 13.37
C HIS A 75 4.00 -6.59 12.51
N VAL A 76 3.83 -6.62 11.18
CA VAL A 76 4.93 -6.28 10.26
C VAL A 76 5.30 -4.81 10.41
N ILE A 77 4.32 -3.93 10.49
CA ILE A 77 4.57 -2.49 10.62
C ILE A 77 5.27 -2.19 11.95
N ASN A 78 4.86 -2.83 13.05
CA ASN A 78 5.55 -2.68 14.34
C ASN A 78 7.01 -3.13 14.26
N HIS A 79 7.27 -4.19 13.52
CA HIS A 79 8.61 -4.71 13.31
C HIS A 79 9.50 -3.73 12.53
N LEU A 80 8.90 -2.98 11.60
CA LEU A 80 9.61 -2.04 10.74
C LEU A 80 9.74 -0.63 11.33
N ARG A 81 9.09 -0.37 12.46
CA ARG A 81 8.97 0.98 13.04
C ARG A 81 10.30 1.71 13.18
N ASP A 82 11.34 1.01 13.63
CA ASP A 82 12.63 1.61 13.93
C ASP A 82 13.65 1.46 12.80
N LEU A 83 13.21 0.94 11.64
CA LEU A 83 14.11 0.80 10.51
C LEU A 83 14.32 2.13 9.80
N LYS A 84 15.57 2.36 9.41
CA LYS A 84 15.95 3.50 8.60
C LYS A 84 15.72 3.14 7.13
N THR A 85 14.78 3.81 6.49
CA THR A 85 14.40 3.52 5.11
C THR A 85 14.71 4.65 4.12
N VAL A 86 15.17 5.80 4.64
CA VAL A 86 15.52 6.96 3.80
C VAL A 86 17.02 7.02 3.63
N GLY A 87 17.44 7.26 2.39
CA GLY A 87 18.85 7.33 2.04
C GLY A 87 19.40 5.97 1.62
N ILE A 88 20.71 5.89 1.56
CA ILE A 88 21.43 4.70 1.11
C ILE A 88 22.17 4.05 2.27
#